data_a7c0bf20f8838058e80c29fdfaca5e7a
#
_entry.id   a7c0bf20f8838058e80c29fdfaca5e7a
#
_cell.length_a   1.000
_cell.length_b   1.000
_cell.length_c   1.000
_cell.angle_alpha   90.00
_cell.angle_beta   90.00
_cell.angle_gamma   90.00
#
_symmetry.space_group_name_H-M   'P 1'
#
loop_
_entity.id
_entity.type
_entity.pdbx_description
1 polymer ?
#
loop_
_entity_poly.entity_id
_entity_poly.type
_entity_poly.pdbx_seq_one_letter_code
_entity_poly.pdbx_strand_id
1 'polypeptide(L)'
;YKKKALGFSTRNIPRIVFCGEDVGSYIHLPRGCAEKLTAQLDSVGISYTVSDERQAGREIKVDFKGTLYSRQADAAAKILEHDIGVLCAATAFGKTAVGAYLIAQRKVNTLVLVHNSEIMKNWVEDFEKFLQIDEDLPEYITPKGRRKKRKSVIGTLSGGRNTLGGILDVAMITSLGQSDDVNPLIKNYGMVIMDECHHAGAAIAEDVLNAVNAKYVYGLTATPKRDDGQEQKIFMQFGPIRYRYTAKDRAVAQNVRHFVYPRFTRLFAPSANKLSYNQARRAVVGSAVRNELILTDVVSCLQAGRTPLVLTKEKEHAAFLYAQLKPKADHTFLLQGGSSARQKEDLRAEMRAVPPNESVVLVAIGQYIGEGFNFPRLDTMMFTMPISWQGNVEQYAGRLHRDYEGKRDVIIYDYVDAHIRVLESMYYKRLRTYRRIGYEILAAPNEEKQTVNAIFDSESYLPVYEKDLMQARKSIYIASPGLNKNKVRRLIALVEEQQTAGVIVTVITQPAESYPQTRVEPTKALQTALTAAGIYVVPQPDLHTHFAVIDQEIVWYGSTNLLSRDKEDDGLMRIGSRDVALELLEEIGR
;
A
#
# COMPACT_ATOMS: atom_id res chain seq x y z
N TYR A 1 -8.51 -17.42 4.58
CA TYR A 1 -8.47 -17.48 3.10
C TYR A 1 -7.02 -17.45 2.58
N LYS A 2 -6.16 -16.47 2.98
CA LYS A 2 -4.78 -16.28 2.47
C LYS A 2 -3.89 -17.52 2.72
N LYS A 3 -3.90 -18.10 3.93
CA LYS A 3 -3.12 -19.32 4.22
C LYS A 3 -3.60 -20.54 3.41
N LYS A 4 -4.91 -20.70 3.21
CA LYS A 4 -5.49 -21.76 2.38
C LYS A 4 -5.10 -21.57 0.90
N ALA A 5 -5.14 -20.35 0.39
CA ALA A 5 -4.71 -20.01 -0.97
C ALA A 5 -3.21 -20.23 -1.21
N LEU A 6 -2.40 -20.17 -0.15
CA LEU A 6 -0.96 -20.47 -0.17
C LEU A 6 -0.62 -21.94 0.13
N GLY A 7 -1.62 -22.83 0.22
CA GLY A 7 -1.44 -24.26 0.46
C GLY A 7 -1.13 -24.64 1.92
N PHE A 8 -1.20 -23.67 2.87
CA PHE A 8 -0.99 -23.98 4.28
C PHE A 8 -2.24 -24.59 4.93
N SER A 9 -2.03 -25.52 5.85
CA SER A 9 -3.11 -26.07 6.67
C SER A 9 -3.81 -24.97 7.47
N THR A 10 -5.13 -24.92 7.41
CA THR A 10 -5.96 -23.99 8.19
C THR A 10 -6.73 -24.71 9.32
N ARG A 11 -6.36 -25.96 9.64
CA ARG A 11 -7.06 -26.79 10.62
C ARG A 11 -7.13 -26.15 12.01
N ASN A 12 -6.09 -25.41 12.40
CA ASN A 12 -5.97 -24.75 13.70
C ASN A 12 -6.35 -23.26 13.66
N ILE A 13 -6.98 -22.78 12.57
CA ILE A 13 -7.43 -21.39 12.49
C ILE A 13 -8.93 -21.38 12.73
N PRO A 14 -9.41 -20.75 13.82
CA PRO A 14 -10.83 -20.66 14.11
C PRO A 14 -11.55 -19.94 12.96
N ARG A 15 -12.70 -20.45 12.55
CA ARG A 15 -13.57 -19.83 11.54
C ARG A 15 -14.31 -18.62 12.08
N ILE A 16 -14.53 -18.61 13.39
CA ILE A 16 -15.19 -17.54 14.13
C ILE A 16 -14.21 -17.06 15.19
N VAL A 17 -14.01 -15.76 15.27
CA VAL A 17 -13.22 -15.12 16.32
C VAL A 17 -14.22 -14.46 17.26
N PHE A 18 -14.36 -14.99 18.46
CA PHE A 18 -15.14 -14.37 19.52
C PHE A 18 -14.31 -13.24 20.11
N CYS A 19 -14.89 -12.04 20.16
CA CYS A 19 -14.28 -10.86 20.76
C CYS A 19 -15.05 -10.42 22.02
N GLY A 20 -16.06 -11.18 22.42
CA GLY A 20 -16.79 -11.03 23.68
C GLY A 20 -16.55 -12.23 24.59
N GLU A 21 -16.91 -12.11 25.83
CA GLU A 21 -16.75 -13.14 26.84
C GLU A 21 -18.01 -13.22 27.72
N ASP A 22 -18.49 -14.43 27.96
CA ASP A 22 -19.58 -14.70 28.91
C ASP A 22 -18.99 -14.89 30.30
N VAL A 23 -19.34 -13.99 31.26
CA VAL A 23 -18.84 -14.02 32.62
C VAL A 23 -20.03 -14.10 33.59
N GLY A 24 -20.43 -15.31 33.93
CA GLY A 24 -21.59 -15.55 34.79
C GLY A 24 -22.89 -15.06 34.18
N SER A 25 -23.48 -14.01 34.75
CA SER A 25 -24.70 -13.37 34.22
C SER A 25 -24.42 -12.14 33.33
N TYR A 26 -23.15 -11.89 32.99
CA TYR A 26 -22.71 -10.75 32.21
C TYR A 26 -22.11 -11.19 30.87
N ILE A 27 -22.24 -10.35 29.89
CA ILE A 27 -21.55 -10.48 28.61
C ILE A 27 -20.56 -9.30 28.48
N HIS A 28 -19.28 -9.59 28.43
CA HIS A 28 -18.26 -8.60 28.16
C HIS A 28 -18.14 -8.40 26.64
N LEU A 29 -18.32 -7.19 26.18
CA LEU A 29 -18.16 -6.81 24.77
C LEU A 29 -17.08 -5.72 24.63
N PRO A 30 -16.34 -5.71 23.52
CA PRO A 30 -15.44 -4.61 23.21
C PRO A 30 -16.19 -3.27 23.17
N ARG A 31 -15.56 -2.21 23.67
CA ARG A 31 -16.17 -0.86 23.81
C ARG A 31 -16.77 -0.30 22.53
N GLY A 32 -16.18 -0.62 21.36
CA GLY A 32 -16.66 -0.18 20.06
C GLY A 32 -18.00 -0.81 19.63
N CYS A 33 -18.48 -1.82 20.36
CA CYS A 33 -19.79 -2.43 20.12
C CYS A 33 -20.93 -1.67 20.79
N ALA A 34 -20.66 -0.75 21.73
CA ALA A 34 -21.68 -0.09 22.56
C ALA A 34 -22.78 0.59 21.74
N GLU A 35 -22.43 1.45 20.77
CA GLU A 35 -23.40 2.15 19.92
C GLU A 35 -24.30 1.18 19.11
N LYS A 36 -23.73 0.08 18.62
CA LYS A 36 -24.51 -0.94 17.88
C LYS A 36 -25.41 -1.73 18.82
N LEU A 37 -24.95 -2.03 20.03
CA LEU A 37 -25.73 -2.74 21.03
C LEU A 37 -26.94 -1.92 21.46
N THR A 38 -26.74 -0.65 21.82
CA THR A 38 -27.86 0.25 22.23
C THR A 38 -28.85 0.44 21.10
N ALA A 39 -28.38 0.71 19.86
CA ALA A 39 -29.25 0.81 18.68
C ALA A 39 -30.06 -0.47 18.43
N GLN A 40 -29.47 -1.64 18.67
CA GLN A 40 -30.19 -2.91 18.52
C GLN A 40 -31.23 -3.11 19.62
N LEU A 41 -30.91 -2.80 20.89
CA LEU A 41 -31.86 -2.87 22.01
C LEU A 41 -33.05 -1.92 21.76
N ASP A 42 -32.80 -0.70 21.31
CA ASP A 42 -33.82 0.27 20.94
C ASP A 42 -34.73 -0.26 19.80
N SER A 43 -34.12 -0.89 18.78
CA SER A 43 -34.86 -1.41 17.64
C SER A 43 -35.82 -2.54 17.98
N VAL A 44 -35.54 -3.29 19.05
CA VAL A 44 -36.40 -4.39 19.54
C VAL A 44 -37.23 -3.99 20.77
N GLY A 45 -37.17 -2.72 21.19
CA GLY A 45 -37.97 -2.18 22.31
C GLY A 45 -37.58 -2.68 23.68
N ILE A 46 -36.33 -3.08 23.89
CA ILE A 46 -35.79 -3.52 25.18
C ILE A 46 -35.34 -2.29 25.97
N SER A 47 -35.95 -2.09 27.15
CA SER A 47 -35.50 -1.04 28.08
C SER A 47 -34.20 -1.42 28.75
N TYR A 48 -33.26 -0.49 28.85
CA TYR A 48 -31.97 -0.67 29.52
C TYR A 48 -31.56 0.59 30.27
N THR A 49 -30.63 0.43 31.21
CA THR A 49 -29.96 1.54 31.91
C THR A 49 -28.48 1.50 31.58
N VAL A 50 -27.87 2.67 31.41
CA VAL A 50 -26.42 2.80 31.17
C VAL A 50 -25.76 3.33 32.45
N SER A 51 -24.79 2.59 33.00
CA SER A 51 -23.89 3.06 34.04
C SER A 51 -22.51 3.29 33.41
N ASP A 52 -22.00 4.52 33.47
CA ASP A 52 -20.68 4.86 32.96
C ASP A 52 -19.62 4.77 34.04
N GLU A 53 -18.81 3.71 33.99
CA GLU A 53 -17.72 3.43 34.93
C GLU A 53 -16.34 3.72 34.33
N ARG A 54 -16.30 4.39 33.17
CA ARG A 54 -15.05 4.73 32.47
C ARG A 54 -14.28 5.80 33.27
N GLN A 55 -12.96 5.72 33.23
CA GLN A 55 -12.06 6.67 33.87
C GLN A 55 -12.08 8.02 33.14
N ALA A 56 -12.60 9.04 33.80
CA ALA A 56 -12.64 10.41 33.26
C ALA A 56 -11.23 11.04 33.18
N GLY A 57 -10.30 10.52 34.01
CA GLY A 57 -8.94 11.01 34.09
C GLY A 57 -8.76 12.21 34.99
N ARG A 58 -7.52 12.65 35.10
CA ARG A 58 -7.14 13.87 35.82
C ARG A 58 -7.14 15.04 34.83
N GLU A 59 -7.74 16.14 35.20
CA GLU A 59 -7.64 17.38 34.44
C GLU A 59 -6.19 17.87 34.38
N ILE A 60 -5.75 18.33 33.21
CA ILE A 60 -4.41 18.88 32.95
C ILE A 60 -4.52 20.26 32.32
N LYS A 61 -3.57 21.13 32.65
CA LYS A 61 -3.47 22.45 32.09
C LYS A 61 -2.66 22.38 30.81
N VAL A 62 -3.36 22.33 29.69
CA VAL A 62 -2.75 22.22 28.36
C VAL A 62 -3.54 23.02 27.34
N ASP A 63 -2.82 23.77 26.52
CA ASP A 63 -3.39 24.54 25.42
C ASP A 63 -2.66 24.21 24.09
N PHE A 64 -3.38 24.33 22.99
CA PHE A 64 -2.83 24.08 21.66
C PHE A 64 -2.12 25.33 21.12
N LYS A 65 -0.88 25.16 20.69
CA LYS A 65 -0.09 26.19 20.03
C LYS A 65 -0.21 26.07 18.51
N GLY A 66 -0.63 27.14 17.85
CA GLY A 66 -0.73 27.18 16.40
C GLY A 66 -2.18 27.09 15.90
N THR A 67 -2.32 26.81 14.62
CA THR A 67 -3.62 26.73 13.95
C THR A 67 -3.70 25.46 13.12
N LEU A 68 -4.79 24.73 13.25
CA LEU A 68 -5.09 23.60 12.38
C LEU A 68 -5.48 24.10 10.98
N TYR A 69 -5.05 23.38 9.95
CA TYR A 69 -5.62 23.58 8.62
C TYR A 69 -7.11 23.26 8.63
N SER A 70 -7.89 23.87 7.72
CA SER A 70 -9.35 23.70 7.67
C SER A 70 -9.79 22.22 7.80
N ARG A 71 -9.21 21.32 7.01
CA ARG A 71 -9.57 19.90 7.04
C ARG A 71 -9.14 19.16 8.30
N GLN A 72 -8.10 19.63 8.99
CA GLN A 72 -7.70 19.12 10.30
C GLN A 72 -8.69 19.60 11.37
N ALA A 73 -9.15 20.84 11.29
CA ALA A 73 -10.17 21.38 12.16
C ALA A 73 -11.51 20.65 12.00
N ASP A 74 -11.92 20.36 10.75
CA ASP A 74 -13.12 19.56 10.46
C ASP A 74 -13.00 18.16 11.06
N ALA A 75 -11.83 17.51 10.92
CA ALA A 75 -11.56 16.20 11.49
C ALA A 75 -11.63 16.21 13.02
N ALA A 76 -11.00 17.20 13.65
CA ALA A 76 -11.02 17.35 15.09
C ALA A 76 -12.44 17.60 15.61
N ALA A 77 -13.21 18.48 14.97
CA ALA A 77 -14.61 18.75 15.34
C ALA A 77 -15.44 17.46 15.30
N LYS A 78 -15.36 16.69 14.23
CA LYS A 78 -16.09 15.42 14.08
C LYS A 78 -15.71 14.36 15.12
N ILE A 79 -14.45 14.29 15.51
CA ILE A 79 -13.98 13.34 16.53
C ILE A 79 -14.43 13.78 17.92
N LEU A 80 -14.40 15.09 18.20
CA LEU A 80 -14.81 15.65 19.50
C LEU A 80 -16.31 15.49 19.80
N GLU A 81 -17.17 15.25 18.80
CA GLU A 81 -18.57 14.89 18.97
C GLU A 81 -18.73 13.52 19.69
N HIS A 82 -17.65 12.71 19.80
CA HIS A 82 -17.69 11.34 20.30
C HIS A 82 -16.57 11.08 21.32
N ASP A 83 -16.82 10.17 22.25
CA ASP A 83 -15.81 9.73 23.23
C ASP A 83 -14.83 8.72 22.62
N ILE A 84 -15.29 7.93 21.63
CA ILE A 84 -14.46 6.94 20.95
C ILE A 84 -14.61 7.05 19.42
N GLY A 85 -13.54 6.77 18.70
CA GLY A 85 -13.61 6.77 17.24
C GLY A 85 -12.26 6.64 16.55
N VAL A 86 -12.32 6.44 15.24
CA VAL A 86 -11.14 6.34 14.38
C VAL A 86 -11.03 7.54 13.45
N LEU A 87 -9.87 8.20 13.47
CA LEU A 87 -9.44 9.12 12.42
C LEU A 87 -8.72 8.32 11.33
N CYS A 88 -9.37 8.16 10.19
CA CYS A 88 -8.77 7.56 9.01
C CYS A 88 -8.29 8.67 8.06
N ALA A 89 -7.01 9.03 8.10
CA ALA A 89 -6.48 10.10 7.29
C ALA A 89 -5.15 9.69 6.62
N ALA A 90 -5.04 10.00 5.32
CA ALA A 90 -3.86 9.70 4.51
C ALA A 90 -2.55 10.18 5.15
N THR A 91 -1.45 9.54 4.76
CA THR A 91 -0.12 9.94 5.22
C THR A 91 0.12 11.44 4.95
N ALA A 92 0.81 12.10 5.86
CA ALA A 92 1.07 13.54 5.83
C ALA A 92 -0.17 14.46 5.95
N PHE A 93 -1.31 13.94 6.42
CA PHE A 93 -2.46 14.75 6.84
C PHE A 93 -2.18 15.59 8.10
N GLY A 94 -1.20 15.19 8.92
CA GLY A 94 -0.92 15.79 10.22
C GLY A 94 -1.78 15.18 11.34
N LYS A 95 -1.97 13.87 11.33
CA LYS A 95 -2.72 13.13 12.37
C LYS A 95 -2.24 13.44 13.78
N THR A 96 -0.93 13.60 13.96
CA THR A 96 -0.32 13.94 15.26
C THR A 96 -0.75 15.35 15.74
N ALA A 97 -0.81 16.33 14.84
CA ALA A 97 -1.28 17.68 15.16
C ALA A 97 -2.77 17.65 15.59
N VAL A 98 -3.60 16.86 14.88
CA VAL A 98 -5.00 16.64 15.31
C VAL A 98 -5.05 15.95 16.66
N GLY A 99 -4.24 14.91 16.90
CA GLY A 99 -4.14 14.25 18.21
C GLY A 99 -3.75 15.22 19.33
N ALA A 100 -2.76 16.07 19.11
CA ALA A 100 -2.37 17.12 20.07
C ALA A 100 -3.53 18.11 20.32
N TYR A 101 -4.25 18.50 19.26
CA TYR A 101 -5.42 19.36 19.42
C TYR A 101 -6.54 18.70 20.23
N LEU A 102 -6.82 17.41 20.00
CA LEU A 102 -7.80 16.65 20.82
C LEU A 102 -7.41 16.63 22.30
N ILE A 103 -6.12 16.47 22.62
CA ILE A 103 -5.59 16.53 23.99
C ILE A 103 -5.89 17.89 24.61
N ALA A 104 -5.58 18.98 23.91
CA ALA A 104 -5.82 20.32 24.38
C ALA A 104 -7.31 20.67 24.54
N GLN A 105 -8.20 20.03 23.80
CA GLN A 105 -9.65 20.22 23.93
C GLN A 105 -10.25 19.39 25.05
N ARG A 106 -9.79 18.15 25.23
CA ARG A 106 -10.29 17.26 26.32
C ARG A 106 -9.71 17.62 27.68
N LYS A 107 -8.51 18.18 27.72
CA LYS A 107 -7.81 18.64 28.94
C LYS A 107 -7.72 17.58 30.05
N VAL A 108 -7.52 16.34 29.67
CA VAL A 108 -7.35 15.21 30.60
C VAL A 108 -6.01 14.51 30.35
N ASN A 109 -5.47 13.91 31.39
CA ASN A 109 -4.23 13.16 31.30
C ASN A 109 -4.32 12.07 30.24
N THR A 110 -3.30 12.02 29.38
CA THR A 110 -3.36 11.25 28.14
C THR A 110 -2.18 10.31 27.97
N LEU A 111 -2.46 9.10 27.48
CA LEU A 111 -1.47 8.12 27.04
C LEU A 111 -1.57 7.92 25.53
N VAL A 112 -0.45 8.11 24.84
CA VAL A 112 -0.32 7.76 23.42
C VAL A 112 0.38 6.44 23.26
N LEU A 113 -0.27 5.50 22.56
CA LEU A 113 0.24 4.17 22.27
C LEU A 113 0.86 4.14 20.89
N VAL A 114 2.09 3.67 20.79
CA VAL A 114 2.84 3.55 19.56
C VAL A 114 3.50 2.18 19.44
N HIS A 115 3.81 1.75 18.22
CA HIS A 115 4.41 0.42 17.97
C HIS A 115 5.92 0.48 17.68
N ASN A 116 6.50 1.65 17.47
CA ASN A 116 7.94 1.81 17.28
C ASN A 116 8.51 3.09 17.92
N SER A 117 9.81 3.09 18.16
CA SER A 117 10.51 4.17 18.84
C SER A 117 10.62 5.46 18.02
N GLU A 118 10.52 5.39 16.69
CA GLU A 118 10.57 6.58 15.82
C GLU A 118 9.27 7.37 15.90
N ILE A 119 8.15 6.67 15.88
CA ILE A 119 6.85 7.31 16.09
C ILE A 119 6.78 7.93 17.48
N MET A 120 7.32 7.24 18.49
CA MET A 120 7.38 7.79 19.86
C MET A 120 8.17 9.11 19.90
N LYS A 121 9.32 9.17 19.24
CA LYS A 121 10.13 10.39 19.13
C LYS A 121 9.36 11.52 18.46
N ASN A 122 8.73 11.23 17.33
CA ASN A 122 7.93 12.21 16.60
C ASN A 122 6.78 12.77 17.45
N TRP A 123 6.10 11.92 18.24
CA TRP A 123 5.05 12.37 19.13
C TRP A 123 5.56 13.30 20.24
N VAL A 124 6.72 13.00 20.82
CA VAL A 124 7.35 13.87 21.83
C VAL A 124 7.72 15.21 21.21
N GLU A 125 8.38 15.24 20.05
CA GLU A 125 8.74 16.46 19.31
C GLU A 125 7.49 17.27 18.93
N ASP A 126 6.43 16.60 18.45
CA ASP A 126 5.18 17.26 18.07
C ASP A 126 4.43 17.80 19.31
N PHE A 127 4.48 17.14 20.47
CA PHE A 127 3.94 17.69 21.71
C PHE A 127 4.66 18.97 22.14
N GLU A 128 5.98 18.98 22.11
CA GLU A 128 6.77 20.19 22.41
C GLU A 128 6.45 21.35 21.44
N LYS A 129 6.18 21.01 20.19
CA LYS A 129 5.83 21.97 19.14
C LYS A 129 4.40 22.51 19.28
N PHE A 130 3.42 21.63 19.49
CA PHE A 130 2.00 21.97 19.37
C PHE A 130 1.29 22.19 20.69
N LEU A 131 1.88 21.82 21.84
CA LEU A 131 1.25 21.97 23.15
C LEU A 131 2.03 22.92 24.04
N GLN A 132 1.28 23.73 24.76
CA GLN A 132 1.76 24.43 25.95
C GLN A 132 1.18 23.73 27.16
N ILE A 133 2.04 23.17 28.00
CA ILE A 133 1.66 22.39 29.17
C ILE A 133 2.11 23.15 30.42
N ASP A 134 1.15 23.60 31.21
CA ASP A 134 1.40 24.35 32.44
C ASP A 134 1.12 23.44 33.68
N GLU A 135 1.97 22.42 33.80
CA GLU A 135 1.92 21.41 34.84
C GLU A 135 3.24 21.32 35.60
N ASP A 136 3.16 21.02 36.89
CA ASP A 136 4.34 20.74 37.70
C ASP A 136 5.04 19.45 37.20
N LEU A 137 6.38 19.45 37.29
CA LEU A 137 7.16 18.25 36.98
C LEU A 137 6.78 17.08 37.86
N PRO A 138 6.42 15.92 37.26
CA PRO A 138 5.97 14.76 38.04
C PRO A 138 7.05 14.26 39.01
N GLU A 139 6.64 13.89 40.20
CA GLU A 139 7.50 13.26 41.21
C GLU A 139 7.51 11.74 41.06
N TYR A 140 8.63 11.12 41.33
CA TYR A 140 8.76 9.67 41.41
C TYR A 140 9.67 9.24 42.55
N ILE A 141 9.45 8.03 43.04
CA ILE A 141 10.29 7.42 44.07
C ILE A 141 11.35 6.57 43.38
N THR A 142 12.62 6.83 43.65
CA THR A 142 13.73 6.01 43.14
C THR A 142 13.72 4.62 43.84
N PRO A 143 14.38 3.59 43.24
CA PRO A 143 14.53 2.28 43.89
C PRO A 143 15.18 2.34 45.30
N LYS A 144 15.88 3.43 45.62
CA LYS A 144 16.48 3.70 46.94
C LYS A 144 15.55 4.52 47.87
N GLY A 145 14.25 4.64 47.53
CA GLY A 145 13.26 5.35 48.36
C GLY A 145 13.34 6.88 48.34
N ARG A 146 14.17 7.50 47.49
CA ARG A 146 14.30 8.97 47.42
C ARG A 146 13.28 9.56 46.44
N ARG A 147 12.56 10.61 46.84
CA ARG A 147 11.71 11.41 45.97
C ARG A 147 12.57 12.25 45.03
N LYS A 148 12.25 12.23 43.72
CA LYS A 148 12.87 13.06 42.68
C LYS A 148 11.80 13.55 41.71
N LYS A 149 12.03 14.70 41.09
CA LYS A 149 11.20 15.21 40.01
C LYS A 149 11.68 14.66 38.66
N ARG A 150 10.74 14.39 37.76
CA ARG A 150 11.04 14.10 36.36
C ARG A 150 11.66 15.32 35.68
N LYS A 151 12.31 15.11 34.54
CA LYS A 151 12.91 16.22 33.76
C LYS A 151 11.92 16.88 32.79
N SER A 152 10.81 16.23 32.52
CA SER A 152 9.77 16.69 31.59
C SER A 152 8.40 16.26 32.11
N VAL A 153 7.37 17.03 31.77
CA VAL A 153 5.96 16.68 31.93
C VAL A 153 5.50 15.63 30.90
N ILE A 154 6.27 15.49 29.80
CA ILE A 154 6.07 14.47 28.79
C ILE A 154 6.91 13.24 29.20
N GLY A 155 6.23 12.15 29.49
CA GLY A 155 6.86 10.89 29.85
C GLY A 155 6.95 9.90 28.69
N THR A 156 7.86 8.93 28.81
CA THR A 156 8.02 7.89 27.79
C THR A 156 8.23 6.52 28.42
N LEU A 157 7.74 5.45 27.75
CA LEU A 157 7.98 4.07 28.12
C LEU A 157 8.44 3.24 26.91
N SER A 158 9.70 2.80 26.94
CA SER A 158 10.26 1.92 25.89
C SER A 158 11.51 1.18 26.36
N GLY A 159 11.68 -0.07 25.99
CA GLY A 159 12.93 -0.82 26.12
C GLY A 159 13.55 -0.80 27.52
N GLY A 160 12.74 -0.90 28.58
CA GLY A 160 13.20 -0.86 29.97
C GLY A 160 13.39 0.55 30.56
N ARG A 161 13.27 1.62 29.74
CA ARG A 161 13.27 3.01 30.23
C ARG A 161 11.84 3.46 30.49
N ASN A 162 11.55 3.80 31.74
CA ASN A 162 10.24 4.31 32.18
C ASN A 162 10.39 5.71 32.78
N THR A 163 9.80 6.71 32.10
CA THR A 163 9.74 8.09 32.57
C THR A 163 8.29 8.58 32.66
N LEU A 164 7.30 7.67 32.63
CA LEU A 164 5.88 8.03 32.72
C LEU A 164 5.63 8.95 33.92
N GLY A 165 4.83 9.96 33.68
CA GLY A 165 4.48 10.98 34.67
C GLY A 165 2.99 11.03 35.00
N GLY A 166 2.14 10.35 34.23
CA GLY A 166 0.69 10.35 34.38
C GLY A 166 0.03 11.67 33.97
N ILE A 167 0.75 12.50 33.18
CA ILE A 167 0.23 13.78 32.63
C ILE A 167 0.01 13.59 31.14
N LEU A 168 1.10 13.58 30.40
CA LEU A 168 1.12 13.36 28.96
C LEU A 168 2.24 12.38 28.64
N ASP A 169 1.87 11.17 28.30
CA ASP A 169 2.82 10.07 28.19
C ASP A 169 2.72 9.38 26.81
N VAL A 170 3.86 8.90 26.31
CA VAL A 170 3.95 8.09 25.08
C VAL A 170 4.58 6.76 25.40
N ALA A 171 3.90 5.66 25.13
CA ALA A 171 4.38 4.33 25.44
C ALA A 171 4.41 3.40 24.22
N MET A 172 5.46 2.61 24.13
CA MET A 172 5.47 1.48 23.21
C MET A 172 4.55 0.38 23.73
N ILE A 173 3.64 -0.10 22.86
CA ILE A 173 2.67 -1.14 23.22
C ILE A 173 3.36 -2.38 23.77
N THR A 174 4.47 -2.81 23.16
CA THR A 174 5.27 -3.95 23.61
C THR A 174 5.93 -3.77 24.98
N SER A 175 5.99 -2.54 25.49
CA SER A 175 6.54 -2.25 26.81
C SER A 175 5.47 -2.17 27.90
N LEU A 176 4.18 -2.17 27.53
CA LEU A 176 3.03 -2.17 28.43
C LEU A 176 2.49 -3.57 28.71
N GLY A 177 2.63 -4.49 27.76
CA GLY A 177 2.20 -5.89 27.90
C GLY A 177 3.39 -6.84 27.82
N GLN A 178 3.58 -7.68 28.82
CA GLN A 178 4.44 -8.86 28.78
C GLN A 178 3.58 -10.03 29.20
N SER A 179 3.41 -11.03 28.29
CA SER A 179 2.69 -12.29 28.46
C SER A 179 1.84 -12.37 29.76
N ASP A 180 0.55 -12.07 29.63
CA ASP A 180 -0.50 -12.16 30.65
C ASP A 180 -0.52 -11.07 31.74
N ASP A 181 0.41 -10.09 31.74
CA ASP A 181 0.38 -8.98 32.68
C ASP A 181 0.50 -7.63 31.96
N VAL A 182 -0.56 -6.84 32.01
CA VAL A 182 -0.60 -5.49 31.46
C VAL A 182 -0.28 -4.50 32.58
N ASN A 183 0.60 -3.55 32.30
CA ASN A 183 1.00 -2.52 33.25
C ASN A 183 -0.24 -1.77 33.81
N PRO A 184 -0.53 -1.85 35.09
CA PRO A 184 -1.76 -1.30 35.68
C PRO A 184 -1.88 0.23 35.53
N LEU A 185 -0.79 0.94 35.26
CA LEU A 185 -0.80 2.39 35.02
C LEU A 185 -1.71 2.81 33.88
N ILE A 186 -1.97 1.91 32.90
CA ILE A 186 -2.83 2.21 31.75
C ILE A 186 -4.27 2.56 32.14
N LYS A 187 -4.73 2.08 33.32
CA LYS A 187 -6.08 2.34 33.85
C LYS A 187 -6.28 3.76 34.36
N ASN A 188 -5.20 4.53 34.54
CA ASN A 188 -5.25 5.83 35.21
C ASN A 188 -5.41 7.03 34.28
N TYR A 189 -5.44 6.79 32.97
CA TYR A 189 -5.58 7.85 31.99
C TYR A 189 -7.04 8.08 31.59
N GLY A 190 -7.42 9.35 31.44
CA GLY A 190 -8.74 9.72 30.96
C GLY A 190 -8.85 9.64 29.43
N MET A 191 -7.71 9.72 28.73
CA MET A 191 -7.66 9.62 27.29
C MET A 191 -6.53 8.70 26.84
N VAL A 192 -6.83 7.85 25.85
CA VAL A 192 -5.85 7.01 25.16
C VAL A 192 -5.95 7.24 23.67
N ILE A 193 -4.82 7.53 23.02
CA ILE A 193 -4.70 7.63 21.57
C ILE A 193 -3.78 6.51 21.10
N MET A 194 -4.17 5.74 20.09
CA MET A 194 -3.28 4.79 19.44
C MET A 194 -2.95 5.27 18.02
N ASP A 195 -1.67 5.54 17.79
CA ASP A 195 -1.21 5.84 16.44
C ASP A 195 -0.99 4.54 15.66
N GLU A 196 -1.27 4.61 14.36
CA GLU A 196 -1.33 3.47 13.45
C GLU A 196 -2.15 2.30 14.02
N CYS A 197 -3.38 2.63 14.44
CA CYS A 197 -4.30 1.70 15.12
C CYS A 197 -4.66 0.45 14.30
N HIS A 198 -4.23 0.34 13.05
CA HIS A 198 -4.32 -0.90 12.28
C HIS A 198 -3.49 -2.05 12.90
N HIS A 199 -2.54 -1.73 13.79
CA HIS A 199 -1.80 -2.71 14.60
C HIS A 199 -2.59 -3.26 15.81
N ALA A 200 -3.77 -2.72 16.13
CA ALA A 200 -4.59 -3.11 17.30
C ALA A 200 -5.00 -4.61 17.33
N GLY A 201 -4.99 -5.29 16.20
CA GLY A 201 -5.29 -6.72 16.14
C GLY A 201 -4.12 -7.66 16.45
N ALA A 202 -2.95 -7.15 16.83
CA ALA A 202 -1.87 -7.98 17.39
C ALA A 202 -2.20 -8.37 18.84
N ALA A 203 -1.86 -9.59 19.27
CA ALA A 203 -2.26 -10.11 20.59
C ALA A 203 -1.92 -9.16 21.74
N ILE A 204 -0.66 -8.73 21.85
CA ILE A 204 -0.23 -7.79 22.90
C ILE A 204 -1.01 -6.46 22.85
N ALA A 205 -1.30 -5.95 21.66
CA ALA A 205 -2.05 -4.71 21.51
C ALA A 205 -3.51 -4.90 21.92
N GLU A 206 -4.11 -6.04 21.64
CA GLU A 206 -5.46 -6.41 22.06
C GLU A 206 -5.55 -6.47 23.59
N ASP A 207 -4.60 -7.14 24.26
CA ASP A 207 -4.55 -7.24 25.72
C ASP A 207 -4.39 -5.86 26.38
N VAL A 208 -3.48 -5.03 25.86
CA VAL A 208 -3.29 -3.65 26.34
C VAL A 208 -4.56 -2.82 26.15
N LEU A 209 -5.22 -2.89 25.00
CA LEU A 209 -6.43 -2.14 24.71
C LEU A 209 -7.63 -2.62 25.54
N ASN A 210 -7.73 -3.91 25.82
CA ASN A 210 -8.78 -4.46 26.70
C ASN A 210 -8.62 -3.96 28.15
N ALA A 211 -7.39 -3.70 28.61
CA ALA A 211 -7.11 -3.15 29.94
C ALA A 211 -7.34 -1.63 30.05
N VAL A 212 -7.48 -0.91 28.92
CA VAL A 212 -7.79 0.54 28.92
C VAL A 212 -9.18 0.78 29.48
N ASN A 213 -9.31 1.65 30.48
CA ASN A 213 -10.60 2.09 31.05
C ASN A 213 -10.88 3.58 30.79
N ALA A 214 -10.10 4.24 29.93
CA ALA A 214 -10.24 5.65 29.62
C ALA A 214 -11.61 6.00 29.01
N LYS A 215 -12.15 7.15 29.37
CA LYS A 215 -13.37 7.69 28.75
C LYS A 215 -13.18 7.96 27.29
N TYR A 216 -12.04 8.58 26.92
CA TYR A 216 -11.74 8.97 25.55
C TYR A 216 -10.74 8.00 24.93
N VAL A 217 -11.13 7.32 23.83
CA VAL A 217 -10.24 6.35 23.15
C VAL A 217 -10.29 6.57 21.64
N TYR A 218 -9.19 7.05 21.09
CA TYR A 218 -9.10 7.39 19.66
C TYR A 218 -8.02 6.58 18.94
N GLY A 219 -8.38 6.06 17.77
CA GLY A 219 -7.44 5.41 16.85
C GLY A 219 -7.09 6.34 15.69
N LEU A 220 -5.80 6.47 15.38
CA LEU A 220 -5.32 7.20 14.21
C LEU A 220 -4.72 6.20 13.22
N THR A 221 -5.08 6.28 11.94
CA THR A 221 -4.47 5.43 10.90
C THR A 221 -4.60 6.06 9.52
N ALA A 222 -3.68 5.74 8.62
CA ALA A 222 -3.82 6.07 7.21
C ALA A 222 -4.71 5.05 6.48
N THR A 223 -4.62 3.78 6.86
CA THR A 223 -5.34 2.66 6.23
C THR A 223 -5.91 1.75 7.30
N PRO A 224 -7.24 1.67 7.46
CA PRO A 224 -7.85 0.77 8.44
C PRO A 224 -7.86 -0.69 7.98
N LYS A 225 -7.42 -0.98 6.75
CA LYS A 225 -7.35 -2.34 6.22
C LYS A 225 -6.15 -3.11 6.76
N ARG A 226 -6.37 -4.37 7.07
CA ARG A 226 -5.35 -5.31 7.54
C ARG A 226 -5.10 -6.40 6.50
N ASP A 227 -3.86 -6.87 6.44
CA ASP A 227 -3.45 -7.98 5.54
C ASP A 227 -4.12 -9.32 5.87
N ASP A 228 -4.51 -9.49 7.14
CA ASP A 228 -5.15 -10.71 7.66
C ASP A 228 -6.68 -10.67 7.60
N GLY A 229 -7.29 -9.56 7.15
CA GLY A 229 -8.74 -9.38 7.06
C GLY A 229 -9.42 -9.19 8.42
N GLN A 230 -8.68 -8.87 9.48
CA GLN A 230 -9.20 -8.66 10.83
C GLN A 230 -9.40 -7.17 11.18
N GLU A 231 -9.68 -6.34 10.17
CA GLU A 231 -9.94 -4.91 10.39
C GLU A 231 -11.09 -4.61 11.33
N GLN A 232 -12.04 -5.54 11.48
CA GLN A 232 -13.17 -5.39 12.43
C GLN A 232 -12.67 -5.26 13.88
N LYS A 233 -11.55 -5.86 14.24
CA LYS A 233 -10.96 -5.71 15.58
C LYS A 233 -10.58 -4.27 15.90
N ILE A 234 -10.19 -3.47 14.90
CA ILE A 234 -9.91 -2.04 15.08
C ILE A 234 -11.19 -1.33 15.55
N PHE A 235 -12.31 -1.59 14.87
CA PHE A 235 -13.58 -0.94 15.17
C PHE A 235 -14.19 -1.44 16.49
N MET A 236 -13.90 -2.68 16.87
CA MET A 236 -14.28 -3.22 18.18
C MET A 236 -13.55 -2.51 19.32
N GLN A 237 -12.32 -2.05 19.11
CA GLN A 237 -11.55 -1.33 20.15
C GLN A 237 -11.79 0.18 20.16
N PHE A 238 -11.91 0.81 19.00
CA PHE A 238 -11.98 2.27 18.87
C PHE A 238 -13.36 2.80 18.44
N GLY A 239 -14.32 1.94 18.11
CA GLY A 239 -15.56 2.37 17.48
C GLY A 239 -15.42 2.68 16.00
N PRO A 240 -16.43 3.30 15.37
CA PRO A 240 -16.46 3.55 13.92
C PRO A 240 -15.48 4.66 13.49
N ILE A 241 -15.26 4.74 12.17
CA ILE A 241 -14.53 5.86 11.59
C ILE A 241 -15.41 7.11 11.69
N ARG A 242 -14.93 8.12 12.44
CA ARG A 242 -15.63 9.40 12.61
C ARG A 242 -15.28 10.42 11.55
N TYR A 243 -14.06 10.34 11.02
CA TYR A 243 -13.64 11.17 9.90
C TYR A 243 -12.73 10.39 8.96
N ARG A 244 -12.95 10.59 7.65
CA ARG A 244 -12.15 9.95 6.60
C ARG A 244 -11.62 11.00 5.64
N TYR A 245 -10.30 10.98 5.42
CA TYR A 245 -9.62 11.79 4.44
C TYR A 245 -8.66 10.91 3.64
N THR A 246 -9.00 10.68 2.39
CA THR A 246 -8.26 9.74 1.53
C THR A 246 -7.06 10.42 0.86
N ALA A 247 -6.14 9.62 0.32
CA ALA A 247 -5.05 10.12 -0.51
C ALA A 247 -5.56 10.85 -1.77
N LYS A 248 -6.72 10.45 -2.31
CA LYS A 248 -7.39 11.12 -3.42
C LYS A 248 -7.90 12.52 -3.02
N ASP A 249 -8.52 12.65 -1.85
CA ASP A 249 -8.96 13.96 -1.33
C ASP A 249 -7.78 14.91 -1.16
N ARG A 250 -6.65 14.37 -0.74
CA ARG A 250 -5.40 15.12 -0.61
C ARG A 250 -4.86 15.57 -1.97
N ALA A 251 -4.77 14.67 -2.95
CA ALA A 251 -4.30 14.99 -4.29
C ALA A 251 -5.09 16.16 -4.91
N VAL A 252 -6.43 16.13 -4.74
CA VAL A 252 -7.31 17.22 -5.18
C VAL A 252 -7.01 18.53 -4.42
N ALA A 253 -6.72 18.45 -3.13
CA ALA A 253 -6.52 19.65 -2.29
C ALA A 253 -5.16 20.33 -2.49
N GLN A 254 -4.10 19.59 -2.85
CA GLN A 254 -2.74 20.10 -2.92
C GLN A 254 -2.35 20.75 -4.25
N ASN A 255 -3.13 20.64 -5.30
CA ASN A 255 -2.78 21.09 -6.66
C ASN A 255 -1.42 20.55 -7.18
N VAL A 256 -0.93 19.45 -6.60
CA VAL A 256 0.27 18.72 -7.01
C VAL A 256 -0.17 17.52 -7.81
N ARG A 257 0.28 17.40 -9.06
CA ARG A 257 -0.09 16.27 -9.91
C ARG A 257 0.69 15.03 -9.51
N HIS A 258 0.03 13.88 -9.57
CA HIS A 258 0.59 12.60 -9.17
C HIS A 258 0.65 11.66 -10.38
N PHE A 259 1.86 11.23 -10.76
CA PHE A 259 2.08 10.40 -11.95
C PHE A 259 2.72 9.05 -11.61
N VAL A 260 2.32 8.02 -12.33
CA VAL A 260 3.04 6.74 -12.40
C VAL A 260 3.52 6.53 -13.82
N TYR A 261 4.80 6.23 -13.95
CA TYR A 261 5.42 5.79 -15.19
C TYR A 261 5.75 4.30 -15.09
N PRO A 262 4.92 3.40 -15.65
CA PRO A 262 5.27 2.00 -15.77
C PRO A 262 6.49 1.86 -16.70
N ARG A 263 7.54 1.19 -16.23
CA ARG A 263 8.76 0.88 -16.98
C ARG A 263 8.79 -0.61 -17.25
N PHE A 264 8.41 -1.01 -18.45
CA PHE A 264 8.41 -2.42 -18.83
C PHE A 264 9.84 -2.89 -19.04
N THR A 265 10.21 -3.96 -18.29
CA THR A 265 11.57 -4.49 -18.31
C THR A 265 11.67 -5.66 -19.27
N ARG A 266 12.87 -5.89 -19.82
CA ARG A 266 13.20 -7.07 -20.62
C ARG A 266 13.78 -8.18 -19.73
N LEU A 267 13.06 -8.53 -18.67
CA LEU A 267 13.46 -9.60 -17.76
C LEU A 267 12.86 -10.92 -18.22
N PHE A 268 13.68 -11.72 -18.89
CA PHE A 268 13.31 -13.09 -19.29
C PHE A 268 13.92 -14.08 -18.31
N ALA A 269 13.15 -15.09 -17.94
CA ALA A 269 13.62 -16.18 -17.13
C ALA A 269 13.14 -17.52 -17.69
N PRO A 270 13.97 -18.56 -17.76
CA PRO A 270 13.53 -19.90 -18.12
C PRO A 270 12.38 -20.33 -17.22
N SER A 271 11.32 -20.88 -17.81
CA SER A 271 10.11 -21.30 -17.08
C SER A 271 9.40 -20.16 -16.31
N ALA A 272 9.36 -18.96 -16.87
CA ALA A 272 8.79 -17.74 -16.25
C ALA A 272 7.41 -17.93 -15.62
N ASN A 273 6.55 -18.76 -16.20
CA ASN A 273 5.22 -19.09 -15.71
C ASN A 273 5.18 -19.97 -14.46
N LYS A 274 6.29 -20.65 -14.13
CA LYS A 274 6.40 -21.60 -12.99
C LYS A 274 7.27 -21.08 -11.84
N LEU A 275 7.85 -19.87 -11.98
CA LEU A 275 8.72 -19.32 -10.95
C LEU A 275 7.95 -19.03 -9.67
N SER A 276 8.47 -19.48 -8.54
CA SER A 276 8.03 -19.04 -7.23
C SER A 276 8.41 -17.56 -7.02
N TYR A 277 7.72 -16.88 -6.12
CA TYR A 277 8.04 -15.49 -5.78
C TYR A 277 9.51 -15.28 -5.41
N ASN A 278 10.12 -16.21 -4.66
CA ASN A 278 11.53 -16.10 -4.26
C ASN A 278 12.49 -16.24 -5.44
N GLN A 279 12.19 -17.11 -6.40
CA GLN A 279 12.99 -17.26 -7.63
C GLN A 279 12.86 -16.00 -8.51
N ALA A 280 11.64 -15.52 -8.71
CA ALA A 280 11.37 -14.29 -9.46
C ALA A 280 12.09 -13.09 -8.83
N ARG A 281 12.09 -12.97 -7.50
CA ARG A 281 12.81 -11.92 -6.76
C ARG A 281 14.32 -11.96 -7.02
N ARG A 282 14.93 -13.15 -7.01
CA ARG A 282 16.38 -13.30 -7.34
C ARG A 282 16.67 -12.89 -8.78
N ALA A 283 15.82 -13.27 -9.72
CA ALA A 283 15.96 -12.88 -11.11
C ALA A 283 15.91 -11.36 -11.30
N VAL A 284 14.98 -10.67 -10.62
CA VAL A 284 14.84 -9.21 -10.61
C VAL A 284 16.13 -8.54 -10.12
N VAL A 285 16.70 -9.00 -9.00
CA VAL A 285 17.93 -8.42 -8.43
C VAL A 285 19.14 -8.64 -9.33
N GLY A 286 19.26 -9.83 -9.93
CA GLY A 286 20.40 -10.23 -10.75
C GLY A 286 20.40 -9.71 -12.19
N SER A 287 19.31 -9.10 -12.65
CA SER A 287 19.19 -8.65 -14.04
C SER A 287 20.01 -7.38 -14.32
N ALA A 288 21.11 -7.49 -15.08
CA ALA A 288 21.94 -6.37 -15.46
C ALA A 288 21.17 -5.33 -16.29
N VAL A 289 20.43 -5.77 -17.31
CA VAL A 289 19.64 -4.89 -18.19
C VAL A 289 18.58 -4.11 -17.41
N ARG A 290 17.91 -4.77 -16.47
CA ARG A 290 16.92 -4.13 -15.60
C ARG A 290 17.56 -3.09 -14.66
N ASN A 291 18.69 -3.43 -14.08
CA ASN A 291 19.44 -2.52 -13.20
C ASN A 291 19.98 -1.30 -13.97
N GLU A 292 20.42 -1.49 -15.20
CA GLU A 292 20.85 -0.38 -16.08
C GLU A 292 19.68 0.57 -16.39
N LEU A 293 18.49 0.03 -16.68
CA LEU A 293 17.28 0.84 -16.87
C LEU A 293 16.97 1.67 -15.62
N ILE A 294 17.03 1.07 -14.42
CA ILE A 294 16.83 1.77 -13.16
C ILE A 294 17.84 2.91 -12.99
N LEU A 295 19.12 2.64 -13.21
CA LEU A 295 20.19 3.63 -13.08
C LEU A 295 20.01 4.78 -14.05
N THR A 296 19.66 4.48 -15.31
CA THR A 296 19.39 5.48 -16.35
C THR A 296 18.23 6.40 -15.96
N ASP A 297 17.11 5.84 -15.47
CA ASP A 297 15.96 6.61 -15.03
C ASP A 297 16.29 7.50 -13.83
N VAL A 298 17.06 6.99 -12.86
CA VAL A 298 17.51 7.78 -11.70
C VAL A 298 18.39 8.95 -12.13
N VAL A 299 19.36 8.72 -13.01
CA VAL A 299 20.25 9.78 -13.52
C VAL A 299 19.46 10.84 -14.28
N SER A 300 18.49 10.42 -15.11
CA SER A 300 17.60 11.35 -15.82
C SER A 300 16.79 12.22 -14.85
N CYS A 301 16.31 11.63 -13.76
CA CYS A 301 15.61 12.39 -12.71
C CYS A 301 16.52 13.39 -12.00
N LEU A 302 17.76 13.02 -11.66
CA LEU A 302 18.75 13.93 -11.07
C LEU A 302 19.06 15.11 -11.99
N GLN A 303 19.25 14.84 -13.30
CA GLN A 303 19.48 15.87 -14.32
C GLN A 303 18.28 16.84 -14.48
N ALA A 304 17.07 16.34 -14.23
CA ALA A 304 15.85 17.14 -14.19
C ALA A 304 15.64 17.90 -12.86
N GLY A 305 16.61 17.87 -11.95
CA GLY A 305 16.56 18.54 -10.64
C GLY A 305 15.64 17.84 -9.63
N ARG A 306 15.30 16.58 -9.83
CA ARG A 306 14.43 15.80 -8.95
C ARG A 306 15.21 15.14 -7.81
N THR A 307 14.49 14.76 -6.76
CA THR A 307 15.05 14.05 -5.61
C THR A 307 14.49 12.63 -5.52
N PRO A 308 15.13 11.65 -6.21
CA PRO A 308 14.64 10.28 -6.27
C PRO A 308 14.93 9.47 -5.01
N LEU A 309 13.94 8.65 -4.64
CA LEU A 309 14.05 7.57 -3.67
C LEU A 309 14.03 6.22 -4.42
N VAL A 310 15.12 5.50 -4.36
CA VAL A 310 15.26 4.16 -4.94
C VAL A 310 14.92 3.11 -3.89
N LEU A 311 13.76 2.46 -4.04
CA LEU A 311 13.20 1.57 -3.04
C LEU A 311 13.41 0.10 -3.42
N THR A 312 14.14 -0.65 -2.61
CA THR A 312 14.37 -2.08 -2.75
C THR A 312 13.98 -2.86 -1.47
N LYS A 313 14.02 -4.18 -1.53
CA LYS A 313 13.84 -5.07 -0.37
C LYS A 313 15.09 -5.84 0.01
N GLU A 314 16.10 -5.87 -0.87
CA GLU A 314 17.31 -6.68 -0.72
C GLU A 314 18.52 -5.81 -0.37
N LYS A 315 19.28 -6.23 0.65
CA LYS A 315 20.47 -5.50 1.10
C LYS A 315 21.55 -5.44 0.02
N GLU A 316 21.78 -6.55 -0.66
CA GLU A 316 22.77 -6.63 -1.75
C GLU A 316 22.40 -5.72 -2.91
N HIS A 317 21.11 -5.69 -3.28
CA HIS A 317 20.62 -4.81 -4.33
C HIS A 317 20.72 -3.33 -3.92
N ALA A 318 20.40 -3.00 -2.68
CA ALA A 318 20.56 -1.64 -2.15
C ALA A 318 22.04 -1.20 -2.19
N ALA A 319 22.97 -2.06 -1.76
CA ALA A 319 24.39 -1.77 -1.78
C ALA A 319 24.92 -1.59 -3.22
N PHE A 320 24.49 -2.45 -4.15
CA PHE A 320 24.83 -2.33 -5.57
C PHE A 320 24.34 -0.99 -6.15
N LEU A 321 23.06 -0.68 -6.04
CA LEU A 321 22.48 0.56 -6.56
C LEU A 321 23.14 1.81 -5.92
N TYR A 322 23.39 1.77 -4.62
CA TYR A 322 24.10 2.84 -3.92
C TYR A 322 25.50 3.08 -4.50
N ALA A 323 26.28 2.02 -4.70
CA ALA A 323 27.64 2.12 -5.24
C ALA A 323 27.65 2.72 -6.66
N GLN A 324 26.68 2.34 -7.52
CA GLN A 324 26.55 2.86 -8.88
C GLN A 324 26.06 4.31 -8.92
N LEU A 325 25.22 4.74 -7.98
CA LEU A 325 24.66 6.09 -7.93
C LEU A 325 25.54 7.09 -7.20
N LYS A 326 26.42 6.65 -6.31
CA LYS A 326 27.34 7.52 -5.53
C LYS A 326 28.14 8.51 -6.38
N PRO A 327 28.69 8.17 -7.55
CA PRO A 327 29.40 9.10 -8.41
C PRO A 327 28.49 9.97 -9.30
N LYS A 328 27.16 9.83 -9.21
CA LYS A 328 26.18 10.46 -10.10
C LYS A 328 25.36 11.58 -9.45
N ALA A 329 25.47 11.75 -8.13
CA ALA A 329 24.80 12.80 -7.38
C ALA A 329 25.77 13.43 -6.39
N ASP A 330 25.53 14.68 -6.01
CA ASP A 330 26.35 15.36 -4.99
C ASP A 330 26.21 14.66 -3.65
N HIS A 331 25.01 14.17 -3.33
CA HIS A 331 24.73 13.41 -2.10
C HIS A 331 23.99 12.12 -2.41
N THR A 332 24.51 11.03 -1.91
CA THR A 332 23.89 9.69 -2.00
C THR A 332 23.79 9.08 -0.62
N PHE A 333 22.58 8.78 -0.18
CA PHE A 333 22.30 8.21 1.14
C PHE A 333 21.79 6.77 1.04
N LEU A 334 22.27 5.89 1.94
CA LEU A 334 21.84 4.51 2.05
C LEU A 334 21.11 4.26 3.38
N LEU A 335 19.83 3.94 3.30
CA LEU A 335 18.95 3.65 4.44
C LEU A 335 18.72 2.13 4.54
N GLN A 336 19.48 1.48 5.42
CA GLN A 336 19.42 0.05 5.67
C GLN A 336 19.55 -0.30 7.14
N GLY A 337 19.28 -1.58 7.51
CA GLY A 337 19.43 -2.06 8.88
C GLY A 337 20.88 -2.23 9.32
N GLY A 338 21.04 -2.30 10.65
CA GLY A 338 22.35 -2.50 11.29
C GLY A 338 22.98 -1.24 11.86
N SER A 339 22.43 -0.04 11.54
CA SER A 339 22.93 1.23 12.10
C SER A 339 22.42 1.46 13.52
N SER A 340 23.28 1.96 14.39
CA SER A 340 22.91 2.40 15.74
C SER A 340 21.94 3.60 15.70
N ALA A 341 21.25 3.89 16.80
CA ALA A 341 20.35 5.04 16.89
C ALA A 341 21.09 6.37 16.61
N ARG A 342 22.34 6.49 17.06
CA ARG A 342 23.18 7.66 16.80
C ARG A 342 23.52 7.81 15.33
N GLN A 343 23.96 6.74 14.66
CA GLN A 343 24.27 6.77 13.23
C GLN A 343 23.04 7.15 12.38
N LYS A 344 21.86 6.69 12.77
CA LYS A 344 20.61 7.08 12.08
C LYS A 344 20.29 8.56 12.27
N GLU A 345 20.56 9.11 13.46
CA GLU A 345 20.34 10.52 13.73
C GLU A 345 21.35 11.40 12.99
N ASP A 346 22.63 11.01 13.00
CA ASP A 346 23.70 11.69 12.26
C ASP A 346 23.36 11.73 10.76
N LEU A 347 22.93 10.60 10.18
CA LEU A 347 22.52 10.50 8.79
C LEU A 347 21.31 11.43 8.48
N ARG A 348 20.33 11.50 9.38
CA ARG A 348 19.18 12.41 9.20
C ARG A 348 19.58 13.88 9.30
N ALA A 349 20.50 14.20 10.20
CA ALA A 349 21.04 15.55 10.31
C ALA A 349 21.79 15.95 9.02
N GLU A 350 22.62 15.04 8.49
CA GLU A 350 23.31 15.22 7.21
C GLU A 350 22.30 15.42 6.05
N MET A 351 21.28 14.59 5.94
CA MET A 351 20.22 14.73 4.91
C MET A 351 19.51 16.08 5.00
N ARG A 352 19.23 16.57 6.21
CA ARG A 352 18.55 17.87 6.40
C ARG A 352 19.46 19.06 6.06
N ALA A 353 20.77 18.89 6.20
CA ALA A 353 21.75 19.94 5.95
C ALA A 353 22.10 20.13 4.46
N VAL A 354 21.66 19.22 3.59
CA VAL A 354 21.95 19.33 2.15
C VAL A 354 21.33 20.58 1.54
N PRO A 355 22.10 21.43 0.88
CA PRO A 355 21.60 22.62 0.21
C PRO A 355 20.54 22.32 -0.87
N PRO A 356 19.56 23.20 -1.08
CA PRO A 356 18.48 22.97 -2.06
C PRO A 356 18.97 22.80 -3.51
N ASN A 357 20.09 23.42 -3.86
CA ASN A 357 20.68 23.39 -5.21
C ASN A 357 21.57 22.16 -5.49
N GLU A 358 21.89 21.35 -4.49
CA GLU A 358 22.68 20.14 -4.65
C GLU A 358 21.79 18.93 -4.91
N SER A 359 22.23 18.03 -5.77
CA SER A 359 21.47 16.84 -6.14
C SER A 359 21.53 15.78 -5.03
N VAL A 360 20.38 15.12 -4.80
CA VAL A 360 20.25 14.10 -3.75
C VAL A 360 19.56 12.86 -4.28
N VAL A 361 20.12 11.69 -4.00
CA VAL A 361 19.46 10.40 -4.19
C VAL A 361 19.47 9.57 -2.91
N LEU A 362 18.34 8.99 -2.58
CA LEU A 362 18.22 8.05 -1.48
C LEU A 362 18.05 6.64 -2.02
N VAL A 363 18.86 5.70 -1.51
CA VAL A 363 18.65 4.27 -1.73
C VAL A 363 18.19 3.67 -0.40
N ALA A 364 17.06 2.97 -0.40
CA ALA A 364 16.49 2.49 0.85
C ALA A 364 15.89 1.10 0.75
N ILE A 365 15.98 0.36 1.86
CA ILE A 365 15.19 -0.85 2.06
C ILE A 365 13.85 -0.44 2.65
N GLY A 366 12.74 -0.94 2.06
CA GLY A 366 11.38 -0.48 2.30
C GLY A 366 10.99 -0.31 3.77
N GLN A 367 11.39 -1.21 4.66
CA GLN A 367 11.08 -1.12 6.09
C GLN A 367 11.65 0.15 6.78
N TYR A 368 12.67 0.80 6.22
CA TYR A 368 13.28 2.01 6.78
C TYR A 368 12.70 3.32 6.23
N ILE A 369 11.88 3.21 5.18
CA ILE A 369 11.08 4.31 4.63
C ILE A 369 9.63 4.26 5.13
N GLY A 370 9.29 3.22 5.87
CA GLY A 370 7.98 3.02 6.45
C GLY A 370 7.58 4.13 7.43
N GLU A 371 6.98 3.75 8.52
CA GLU A 371 6.46 4.69 9.51
C GLU A 371 7.57 5.52 10.17
N GLY A 372 7.30 6.80 10.38
CA GLY A 372 8.24 7.75 11.02
C GLY A 372 9.25 8.43 10.09
N PHE A 373 9.53 7.92 8.88
CA PHE A 373 10.50 8.56 7.98
C PHE A 373 9.99 9.90 7.44
N ASN A 374 10.83 10.95 7.51
CA ASN A 374 10.51 12.31 7.10
C ASN A 374 11.63 12.96 6.30
N PHE A 375 11.45 13.10 4.97
CA PHE A 375 12.30 13.88 4.09
C PHE A 375 11.42 14.57 3.02
N PRO A 376 10.94 15.81 3.27
CA PRO A 376 9.92 16.47 2.44
C PRO A 376 10.35 16.75 1.01
N ARG A 377 11.64 16.89 0.73
CA ARG A 377 12.22 17.15 -0.58
C ARG A 377 11.94 16.04 -1.61
N LEU A 378 11.65 14.80 -1.17
CA LEU A 378 11.35 13.68 -2.07
C LEU A 378 10.17 13.98 -2.99
N ASP A 379 10.36 13.83 -4.29
CA ASP A 379 9.35 14.03 -5.33
C ASP A 379 9.26 12.87 -6.32
N THR A 380 10.21 11.97 -6.30
CA THR A 380 10.27 10.81 -7.22
C THR A 380 10.56 9.53 -6.45
N MET A 381 9.93 8.42 -6.86
CA MET A 381 10.15 7.10 -6.28
C MET A 381 10.34 6.04 -7.36
N MET A 382 11.38 5.22 -7.20
CA MET A 382 11.68 4.09 -8.04
C MET A 382 11.29 2.80 -7.32
N PHE A 383 10.18 2.16 -7.71
CA PHE A 383 9.80 0.84 -7.21
C PHE A 383 10.62 -0.26 -7.89
N THR A 384 11.85 -0.48 -7.43
CA THR A 384 12.77 -1.44 -8.04
C THR A 384 12.49 -2.89 -7.67
N MET A 385 11.61 -3.14 -6.70
CA MET A 385 11.23 -4.48 -6.27
C MET A 385 9.71 -4.64 -6.28
N PRO A 386 9.23 -5.83 -6.65
CA PRO A 386 7.79 -6.09 -6.70
C PRO A 386 7.18 -6.05 -5.30
N ILE A 387 6.25 -5.11 -5.11
CA ILE A 387 5.44 -4.94 -3.91
C ILE A 387 3.98 -5.09 -4.35
N SER A 388 3.20 -5.89 -3.65
CA SER A 388 1.78 -6.11 -4.00
C SER A 388 0.81 -5.66 -2.94
N TRP A 389 1.28 -5.47 -1.69
CA TRP A 389 0.38 -5.08 -0.62
C TRP A 389 0.03 -3.59 -0.70
N GLN A 390 -1.27 -3.34 -0.77
CA GLN A 390 -1.86 -2.04 -0.94
C GLN A 390 -1.39 -1.01 0.10
N GLY A 391 -1.37 -1.39 1.39
CA GLY A 391 -0.96 -0.50 2.48
C GLY A 391 0.49 0.00 2.34
N ASN A 392 1.42 -0.87 1.92
CA ASN A 392 2.81 -0.48 1.69
C ASN A 392 2.93 0.52 0.53
N VAL A 393 2.20 0.29 -0.57
CA VAL A 393 2.23 1.20 -1.73
C VAL A 393 1.70 2.57 -1.34
N GLU A 394 0.57 2.65 -0.62
CA GLU A 394 0.01 3.92 -0.12
C GLU A 394 0.96 4.62 0.85
N GLN A 395 1.57 3.86 1.76
CA GLN A 395 2.49 4.38 2.76
C GLN A 395 3.77 4.96 2.11
N TYR A 396 4.36 4.24 1.15
CA TYR A 396 5.54 4.71 0.44
C TYR A 396 5.21 5.91 -0.47
N ALA A 397 4.15 5.84 -1.26
CA ALA A 397 3.69 6.96 -2.08
C ALA A 397 3.40 8.20 -1.22
N GLY A 398 2.84 8.01 -0.03
CA GLY A 398 2.58 9.09 0.93
C GLY A 398 3.84 9.83 1.40
N ARG A 399 5.05 9.25 1.24
CA ARG A 399 6.31 9.97 1.54
C ARG A 399 6.61 11.07 0.54
N LEU A 400 6.15 10.93 -0.69
CA LEU A 400 6.29 11.94 -1.73
C LEU A 400 5.33 13.12 -1.53
N HIS A 401 4.22 12.91 -0.81
CA HIS A 401 3.16 13.91 -0.68
C HIS A 401 3.42 14.99 0.38
N ARG A 402 4.61 15.04 0.98
CA ARG A 402 4.95 16.08 1.93
C ARG A 402 5.19 17.40 1.24
N ASP A 403 4.72 18.47 1.86
CA ASP A 403 4.87 19.80 1.31
C ASP A 403 6.34 20.22 1.32
N TYR A 404 6.81 20.69 0.18
CA TYR A 404 8.14 21.23 -0.02
C TYR A 404 8.07 22.32 -1.09
N GLU A 405 8.71 23.45 -0.84
CA GLU A 405 8.69 24.58 -1.75
C GLU A 405 9.24 24.21 -3.13
N GLY A 406 8.53 24.61 -4.19
CA GLY A 406 8.91 24.28 -5.57
C GLY A 406 8.46 22.92 -6.07
N LYS A 407 7.85 22.05 -5.25
CA LYS A 407 7.33 20.75 -5.70
C LYS A 407 6.09 20.92 -6.57
N ARG A 408 6.18 20.58 -7.87
CA ARG A 408 5.09 20.75 -8.87
C ARG A 408 4.29 19.46 -9.09
N ASP A 409 4.98 18.33 -9.00
CA ASP A 409 4.39 17.01 -9.18
C ASP A 409 5.18 15.95 -8.41
N VAL A 410 4.61 14.77 -8.27
CA VAL A 410 5.28 13.58 -7.74
C VAL A 410 5.18 12.44 -8.72
N ILE A 411 6.26 11.69 -8.89
CA ILE A 411 6.38 10.62 -9.87
C ILE A 411 6.77 9.31 -9.23
N ILE A 412 6.10 8.24 -9.63
CA ILE A 412 6.49 6.87 -9.32
C ILE A 412 6.93 6.19 -10.61
N TYR A 413 8.17 5.73 -10.68
CA TYR A 413 8.64 4.79 -11.69
C TYR A 413 8.39 3.37 -11.18
N ASP A 414 7.51 2.65 -11.85
CA ASP A 414 7.16 1.28 -11.49
C ASP A 414 7.72 0.30 -12.53
N TYR A 415 8.75 -0.46 -12.14
CA TYR A 415 9.39 -1.43 -13.04
C TYR A 415 8.55 -2.69 -13.14
N VAL A 416 8.01 -2.92 -14.33
CA VAL A 416 7.04 -3.98 -14.65
C VAL A 416 7.73 -5.13 -15.35
N ASP A 417 7.86 -6.24 -14.64
CA ASP A 417 8.44 -7.48 -15.16
C ASP A 417 7.31 -8.39 -15.68
N ALA A 418 6.72 -8.01 -16.83
CA ALA A 418 5.49 -8.60 -17.37
C ALA A 418 5.65 -10.07 -17.79
N HIS A 419 6.86 -10.49 -18.18
CA HIS A 419 7.13 -11.85 -18.62
C HIS A 419 7.16 -12.87 -17.47
N ILE A 420 7.08 -12.43 -16.22
CA ILE A 420 7.05 -13.31 -15.04
C ILE A 420 5.67 -13.20 -14.37
N ARG A 421 4.81 -14.19 -14.58
CA ARG A 421 3.40 -14.21 -14.17
C ARG A 421 3.14 -13.76 -12.72
N VAL A 422 3.98 -14.18 -11.75
CA VAL A 422 3.81 -13.76 -10.36
C VAL A 422 4.06 -12.27 -10.17
N LEU A 423 5.01 -11.68 -10.90
CA LEU A 423 5.35 -10.26 -10.84
C LEU A 423 4.33 -9.40 -11.58
N GLU A 424 3.85 -9.87 -12.71
CA GLU A 424 2.75 -9.29 -13.47
C GLU A 424 1.49 -9.16 -12.59
N SER A 425 1.05 -10.25 -11.96
CA SER A 425 -0.08 -10.22 -11.02
C SER A 425 0.10 -9.21 -9.87
N MET A 426 1.33 -9.04 -9.38
CA MET A 426 1.65 -8.04 -8.37
C MET A 426 1.54 -6.61 -8.90
N TYR A 427 1.92 -6.40 -10.16
CA TYR A 427 1.78 -5.10 -10.82
C TYR A 427 0.31 -4.69 -10.96
N TYR A 428 -0.59 -5.57 -11.40
CA TYR A 428 -2.02 -5.26 -11.47
C TYR A 428 -2.62 -4.87 -10.10
N LYS A 429 -2.12 -5.45 -9.00
CA LYS A 429 -2.53 -5.04 -7.65
C LYS A 429 -2.06 -3.62 -7.33
N ARG A 430 -0.83 -3.25 -7.73
CA ARG A 430 -0.32 -1.87 -7.56
C ARG A 430 -1.10 -0.89 -8.39
N LEU A 431 -1.41 -1.24 -9.63
CA LEU A 431 -2.18 -0.40 -10.55
C LEU A 431 -3.53 0.04 -9.96
N ARG A 432 -4.28 -0.91 -9.39
CA ARG A 432 -5.53 -0.61 -8.67
C ARG A 432 -5.31 0.35 -7.50
N THR A 433 -4.19 0.20 -6.80
CA THR A 433 -3.83 1.08 -5.70
C THR A 433 -3.50 2.49 -6.19
N TYR A 434 -2.71 2.64 -7.26
CA TYR A 434 -2.37 3.95 -7.84
C TYR A 434 -3.61 4.74 -8.26
N ARG A 435 -4.54 4.10 -8.99
CA ARG A 435 -5.81 4.73 -9.38
C ARG A 435 -6.62 5.17 -8.17
N ARG A 436 -6.69 4.34 -7.13
CA ARG A 436 -7.44 4.65 -5.90
C ARG A 436 -6.85 5.83 -5.14
N ILE A 437 -5.52 5.98 -5.10
CA ILE A 437 -4.85 7.09 -4.42
C ILE A 437 -4.67 8.32 -5.31
N GLY A 438 -5.26 8.33 -6.51
CA GLY A 438 -5.35 9.50 -7.38
C GLY A 438 -4.13 9.74 -8.27
N TYR A 439 -3.32 8.69 -8.53
CA TYR A 439 -2.23 8.80 -9.51
C TYR A 439 -2.75 8.59 -10.93
N GLU A 440 -2.27 9.41 -11.83
CA GLU A 440 -2.45 9.29 -13.28
C GLU A 440 -1.32 8.43 -13.87
N ILE A 441 -1.69 7.49 -14.74
CA ILE A 441 -0.73 6.55 -15.33
C ILE A 441 -0.38 7.05 -16.72
N LEU A 442 0.88 7.35 -16.94
CA LEU A 442 1.40 7.95 -18.17
C LEU A 442 2.59 7.15 -18.71
N ALA A 443 2.89 7.28 -20.00
CA ALA A 443 4.15 6.84 -20.56
C ALA A 443 5.33 7.67 -20.01
N ALA A 444 6.48 7.04 -19.78
CA ALA A 444 7.67 7.75 -19.31
C ALA A 444 8.17 8.76 -20.37
N PRO A 445 8.75 9.91 -19.97
CA PRO A 445 9.14 10.98 -20.89
C PRO A 445 10.14 10.57 -21.98
N ASN A 446 10.92 9.51 -21.75
CA ASN A 446 11.94 9.00 -22.68
C ASN A 446 11.44 7.83 -23.55
N GLU A 447 10.17 7.44 -23.42
CA GLU A 447 9.58 6.49 -24.37
C GLU A 447 9.19 7.24 -25.64
N GLU A 448 9.69 6.77 -26.78
CA GLU A 448 9.42 7.39 -28.10
C GLU A 448 7.92 7.66 -28.30
N LYS A 449 7.61 8.85 -28.82
CA LYS A 449 6.26 9.44 -28.91
C LYS A 449 5.20 8.66 -29.71
N GLN A 450 5.44 7.42 -30.12
CA GLN A 450 4.58 6.75 -31.11
C GLN A 450 3.60 5.70 -30.56
N THR A 451 3.69 5.30 -29.29
CA THR A 451 2.78 4.24 -28.79
C THR A 451 2.32 4.51 -27.37
N VAL A 452 1.03 4.73 -27.22
CA VAL A 452 0.41 4.85 -25.90
C VAL A 452 0.40 3.46 -25.24
N ASN A 453 1.38 3.21 -24.37
CA ASN A 453 1.34 2.05 -23.50
C ASN A 453 0.26 2.27 -22.45
N ALA A 454 -0.72 1.40 -22.39
CA ALA A 454 -1.85 1.55 -21.50
C ALA A 454 -2.23 0.20 -20.89
N ILE A 455 -2.89 0.26 -19.75
CA ILE A 455 -3.33 -0.92 -19.04
C ILE A 455 -4.82 -0.84 -18.83
N PHE A 456 -5.45 -1.93 -19.11
CA PHE A 456 -6.90 -2.09 -19.10
C PHE A 456 -7.30 -3.22 -18.14
N ASP A 457 -8.44 -3.07 -17.51
CA ASP A 457 -9.15 -4.15 -16.84
C ASP A 457 -10.11 -4.87 -17.78
N SER A 458 -10.78 -5.90 -17.28
CA SER A 458 -11.74 -6.70 -18.05
C SER A 458 -12.91 -5.89 -18.63
N GLU A 459 -13.19 -4.70 -18.11
CA GLU A 459 -14.31 -3.85 -18.56
C GLU A 459 -13.88 -2.79 -19.59
N SER A 460 -12.62 -2.30 -19.50
CA SER A 460 -12.16 -1.13 -20.26
C SER A 460 -11.34 -1.43 -21.53
N TYR A 461 -10.78 -2.65 -21.65
CA TYR A 461 -9.88 -2.98 -22.78
C TYR A 461 -10.59 -3.10 -24.14
N LEU A 462 -11.82 -3.60 -24.15
CA LEU A 462 -12.46 -4.10 -25.35
C LEU A 462 -12.60 -3.05 -26.47
N PRO A 463 -13.05 -1.80 -26.19
CA PRO A 463 -13.18 -0.79 -27.26
C PRO A 463 -11.85 -0.41 -27.91
N VAL A 464 -10.76 -0.39 -27.13
CA VAL A 464 -9.42 -0.03 -27.62
C VAL A 464 -8.80 -1.19 -28.37
N TYR A 465 -8.93 -2.41 -27.85
CA TYR A 465 -8.48 -3.63 -28.49
C TYR A 465 -9.14 -3.85 -29.85
N GLU A 466 -10.46 -3.68 -29.92
CA GLU A 466 -11.21 -3.79 -31.17
C GLU A 466 -10.80 -2.73 -32.18
N LYS A 467 -10.55 -1.50 -31.73
CA LYS A 467 -10.05 -0.43 -32.59
C LYS A 467 -8.67 -0.80 -33.18
N ASP A 468 -7.77 -1.34 -32.38
CA ASP A 468 -6.46 -1.79 -32.88
C ASP A 468 -6.60 -2.93 -33.90
N LEU A 469 -7.50 -3.89 -33.68
CA LEU A 469 -7.80 -4.95 -34.66
C LEU A 469 -8.32 -4.39 -35.96
N MET A 470 -9.27 -3.45 -35.91
CA MET A 470 -9.85 -2.80 -37.10
C MET A 470 -8.86 -1.89 -37.83
N GLN A 471 -7.77 -1.46 -37.22
CA GLN A 471 -6.74 -0.62 -37.81
C GLN A 471 -5.54 -1.42 -38.33
N ALA A 472 -5.51 -2.73 -38.16
CA ALA A 472 -4.46 -3.60 -38.65
C ALA A 472 -4.29 -3.52 -40.18
N ARG A 473 -3.03 -3.54 -40.63
CA ARG A 473 -2.66 -3.39 -42.06
C ARG A 473 -1.83 -4.55 -42.62
N LYS A 474 -1.19 -5.35 -41.75
CA LYS A 474 -0.29 -6.43 -42.16
C LYS A 474 -0.69 -7.77 -41.56
N SER A 475 -0.76 -7.86 -40.24
CA SER A 475 -0.99 -9.14 -39.58
C SER A 475 -1.61 -8.98 -38.21
N ILE A 476 -2.42 -9.97 -37.81
CA ILE A 476 -2.99 -10.12 -36.48
C ILE A 476 -2.68 -11.53 -35.99
N TYR A 477 -2.00 -11.65 -34.85
CA TYR A 477 -1.76 -12.91 -34.15
C TYR A 477 -2.45 -12.86 -32.80
N ILE A 478 -3.25 -13.86 -32.44
CA ILE A 478 -3.97 -13.94 -31.18
C ILE A 478 -3.67 -15.29 -30.52
N ALA A 479 -2.96 -15.28 -29.40
CA ALA A 479 -2.75 -16.45 -28.57
C ALA A 479 -3.81 -16.50 -27.47
N SER A 480 -4.67 -17.50 -27.53
CA SER A 480 -5.78 -17.69 -26.61
C SER A 480 -5.99 -19.18 -26.33
N PRO A 481 -5.57 -19.68 -25.16
CA PRO A 481 -5.71 -21.11 -24.82
C PRO A 481 -7.13 -21.63 -24.98
N GLY A 482 -8.14 -20.84 -24.63
CA GLY A 482 -9.55 -21.22 -24.73
C GLY A 482 -10.32 -20.43 -25.78
N LEU A 483 -11.43 -21.02 -26.27
CA LEU A 483 -12.34 -20.41 -27.22
C LEU A 483 -13.76 -20.31 -26.64
N ASN A 484 -14.44 -19.19 -26.94
CA ASN A 484 -15.86 -18.96 -26.60
C ASN A 484 -16.63 -18.54 -27.84
N LYS A 485 -17.82 -19.08 -28.02
CA LYS A 485 -18.67 -18.88 -29.21
C LYS A 485 -18.93 -17.41 -29.52
N ASN A 486 -19.22 -16.60 -28.52
CA ASN A 486 -19.54 -15.18 -28.72
C ASN A 486 -18.31 -14.37 -29.12
N LYS A 487 -17.16 -14.59 -28.45
CA LYS A 487 -15.92 -13.89 -28.77
C LYS A 487 -15.34 -14.30 -30.14
N VAL A 488 -15.43 -15.58 -30.49
CA VAL A 488 -15.04 -16.07 -31.83
C VAL A 488 -15.88 -15.41 -32.93
N ARG A 489 -17.22 -15.40 -32.78
CA ARG A 489 -18.11 -14.72 -33.75
C ARG A 489 -17.80 -13.23 -33.85
N ARG A 490 -17.54 -12.58 -32.73
CA ARG A 490 -17.20 -11.16 -32.70
C ARG A 490 -15.87 -10.89 -33.40
N LEU A 491 -14.85 -11.71 -33.16
CA LEU A 491 -13.57 -11.60 -33.87
C LEU A 491 -13.75 -11.74 -35.39
N ILE A 492 -14.46 -12.78 -35.85
CA ILE A 492 -14.72 -13.00 -37.27
C ILE A 492 -15.33 -11.76 -37.92
N ALA A 493 -16.37 -11.19 -37.30
CA ALA A 493 -17.03 -9.99 -37.82
C ALA A 493 -16.12 -8.74 -37.81
N LEU A 494 -15.23 -8.62 -36.82
CA LEU A 494 -14.33 -7.46 -36.69
C LEU A 494 -13.19 -7.46 -37.71
N VAL A 495 -12.69 -8.63 -38.12
CA VAL A 495 -11.51 -8.73 -38.99
C VAL A 495 -11.85 -8.99 -40.47
N GLU A 496 -13.12 -9.06 -40.83
CA GLU A 496 -13.60 -9.35 -42.17
C GLU A 496 -13.09 -8.30 -43.18
N GLU A 497 -13.17 -7.02 -42.86
CA GLU A 497 -12.68 -5.93 -43.72
C GLU A 497 -11.15 -5.97 -43.86
N GLN A 498 -10.42 -6.26 -42.78
CA GLN A 498 -8.97 -6.36 -42.76
C GLN A 498 -8.48 -7.55 -43.62
N GLN A 499 -9.16 -8.68 -43.53
CA GLN A 499 -8.85 -9.84 -44.35
C GLN A 499 -9.09 -9.54 -45.85
N THR A 500 -10.17 -8.83 -46.16
CA THR A 500 -10.44 -8.37 -47.53
C THR A 500 -9.34 -7.42 -48.04
N ALA A 501 -8.75 -6.63 -47.12
CA ALA A 501 -7.60 -5.76 -47.42
C ALA A 501 -6.24 -6.48 -47.44
N GLY A 502 -6.21 -7.82 -47.26
CA GLY A 502 -5.00 -8.63 -47.29
C GLY A 502 -4.30 -8.84 -45.96
N VAL A 503 -4.91 -8.47 -44.81
CA VAL A 503 -4.36 -8.72 -43.49
C VAL A 503 -4.43 -10.21 -43.14
N ILE A 504 -3.32 -10.79 -42.71
CA ILE A 504 -3.25 -12.19 -42.29
C ILE A 504 -3.65 -12.28 -40.81
N VAL A 505 -4.69 -13.07 -40.52
CA VAL A 505 -5.16 -13.28 -39.16
C VAL A 505 -4.86 -14.72 -38.73
N THR A 506 -4.15 -14.86 -37.61
CA THR A 506 -3.75 -16.16 -37.04
C THR A 506 -4.21 -16.28 -35.60
N VAL A 507 -4.91 -17.34 -35.27
CA VAL A 507 -5.31 -17.68 -33.89
C VAL A 507 -4.54 -18.92 -33.43
N ILE A 508 -3.78 -18.78 -32.35
CA ILE A 508 -3.05 -19.84 -31.69
C ILE A 508 -3.89 -20.28 -30.48
N THR A 509 -4.22 -21.56 -30.40
CA THR A 509 -5.08 -22.10 -29.34
C THR A 509 -4.68 -23.53 -28.98
N GLN A 510 -5.13 -24.03 -27.85
CA GLN A 510 -4.88 -25.44 -27.49
C GLN A 510 -5.61 -26.39 -28.45
N PRO A 511 -5.03 -27.57 -28.73
CA PRO A 511 -5.74 -28.63 -29.46
C PRO A 511 -7.07 -28.97 -28.78
N ALA A 512 -8.09 -29.28 -29.55
CA ALA A 512 -9.41 -29.62 -28.99
C ALA A 512 -9.34 -30.84 -28.06
N GLU A 513 -8.43 -31.74 -28.33
CA GLU A 513 -8.18 -32.98 -27.52
C GLU A 513 -7.59 -32.67 -26.14
N SER A 514 -7.05 -31.47 -25.91
CA SER A 514 -6.54 -31.05 -24.60
C SER A 514 -7.66 -30.71 -23.58
N TYR A 515 -8.91 -30.69 -24.02
CA TYR A 515 -10.07 -30.37 -23.18
C TYR A 515 -10.81 -31.63 -22.70
N PRO A 516 -11.58 -31.55 -21.60
CA PRO A 516 -12.49 -32.61 -21.19
C PRO A 516 -13.43 -33.01 -22.34
N GLN A 517 -13.76 -34.28 -22.43
CA GLN A 517 -14.51 -34.90 -23.55
C GLN A 517 -15.78 -34.13 -23.94
N THR A 518 -16.48 -33.52 -22.95
CA THR A 518 -17.66 -32.67 -23.17
C THR A 518 -17.40 -31.37 -23.93
N ARG A 519 -16.13 -30.94 -24.04
CA ARG A 519 -15.72 -29.70 -24.73
C ARG A 519 -14.98 -29.95 -26.05
N VAL A 520 -14.59 -31.17 -26.35
CA VAL A 520 -13.85 -31.50 -27.58
C VAL A 520 -14.62 -31.05 -28.84
N GLU A 521 -15.82 -31.55 -29.03
CA GLU A 521 -16.65 -31.25 -30.19
C GLU A 521 -17.03 -29.74 -30.29
N PRO A 522 -17.46 -29.07 -29.20
CA PRO A 522 -17.67 -27.63 -29.24
C PRO A 522 -16.41 -26.84 -29.63
N THR A 523 -15.24 -27.24 -29.15
CA THR A 523 -13.97 -26.57 -29.49
C THR A 523 -13.59 -26.77 -30.94
N LYS A 524 -13.72 -28.01 -31.47
CA LYS A 524 -13.51 -28.31 -32.91
C LYS A 524 -14.43 -27.47 -33.80
N ALA A 525 -15.70 -27.36 -33.43
CA ALA A 525 -16.65 -26.52 -34.17
C ALA A 525 -16.23 -25.04 -34.23
N LEU A 526 -15.64 -24.48 -33.15
CA LEU A 526 -15.16 -23.12 -33.12
C LEU A 526 -13.86 -22.94 -33.93
N GLN A 527 -12.95 -23.90 -33.88
CA GLN A 527 -11.74 -23.93 -34.72
C GLN A 527 -12.11 -24.00 -36.21
N THR A 528 -13.07 -24.87 -36.58
CA THR A 528 -13.61 -24.97 -37.94
C THR A 528 -14.25 -23.65 -38.40
N ALA A 529 -15.02 -22.98 -37.51
CA ALA A 529 -15.64 -21.69 -37.83
C ALA A 529 -14.59 -20.59 -38.11
N LEU A 530 -13.51 -20.55 -37.34
CA LEU A 530 -12.39 -19.64 -37.61
C LEU A 530 -11.73 -19.93 -38.97
N THR A 531 -11.43 -21.18 -39.24
CA THR A 531 -10.83 -21.60 -40.51
C THR A 531 -11.74 -21.31 -41.72
N ALA A 532 -13.04 -21.56 -41.59
CA ALA A 532 -14.03 -21.25 -42.63
C ALA A 532 -14.14 -19.73 -42.89
N ALA A 533 -13.83 -18.90 -41.91
CA ALA A 533 -13.76 -17.44 -42.05
C ALA A 533 -12.39 -16.95 -42.57
N GLY A 534 -11.50 -17.82 -43.05
CA GLY A 534 -10.20 -17.44 -43.57
C GLY A 534 -9.14 -17.11 -42.51
N ILE A 535 -9.38 -17.46 -41.22
CA ILE A 535 -8.45 -17.26 -40.12
C ILE A 535 -7.57 -18.52 -39.98
N TYR A 536 -6.26 -18.35 -39.94
CA TYR A 536 -5.33 -19.46 -39.72
C TYR A 536 -5.42 -19.91 -38.26
N VAL A 537 -5.76 -21.19 -38.01
CA VAL A 537 -5.79 -21.76 -36.66
C VAL A 537 -4.58 -22.65 -36.45
N VAL A 538 -3.78 -22.34 -35.43
CA VAL A 538 -2.57 -23.08 -35.07
C VAL A 538 -2.77 -23.75 -33.72
N PRO A 539 -2.95 -25.07 -33.69
CA PRO A 539 -3.03 -25.82 -32.44
C PRO A 539 -1.65 -25.87 -31.78
N GLN A 540 -1.55 -25.40 -30.53
CA GLN A 540 -0.31 -25.46 -29.75
C GLN A 540 -0.60 -26.15 -28.40
N PRO A 541 -0.05 -27.34 -28.14
CA PRO A 541 -0.12 -27.97 -26.85
C PRO A 541 0.51 -27.11 -25.76
N ASP A 542 -0.05 -27.17 -24.53
CA ASP A 542 0.47 -26.46 -23.37
C ASP A 542 0.54 -24.91 -23.50
N LEU A 543 -0.25 -24.35 -24.41
CA LEU A 543 -0.39 -22.89 -24.50
C LEU A 543 -1.04 -22.35 -23.23
N HIS A 544 -0.35 -21.46 -22.51
CA HIS A 544 -0.84 -20.83 -21.29
C HIS A 544 -0.80 -19.30 -21.35
N THR A 545 -0.19 -18.74 -22.42
CA THR A 545 -0.06 -17.28 -22.60
C THR A 545 -1.29 -16.69 -23.26
N HIS A 546 -1.59 -15.45 -22.94
CA HIS A 546 -2.70 -14.68 -23.49
C HIS A 546 -2.12 -13.39 -24.08
N PHE A 547 -2.08 -13.29 -25.39
CA PHE A 547 -1.62 -12.07 -26.05
C PHE A 547 -2.23 -11.90 -27.44
N ALA A 548 -2.16 -10.69 -27.98
CA ALA A 548 -2.30 -10.44 -29.39
C ALA A 548 -1.16 -9.55 -29.87
N VAL A 549 -0.70 -9.82 -31.09
CA VAL A 549 0.31 -9.01 -31.79
C VAL A 549 -0.33 -8.49 -33.08
N ILE A 550 -0.33 -7.17 -33.26
CA ILE A 550 -0.94 -6.51 -34.41
C ILE A 550 0.16 -5.76 -35.16
N ASP A 551 0.29 -6.06 -36.46
CA ASP A 551 1.26 -5.47 -37.39
C ASP A 551 2.73 -5.60 -36.96
N GLN A 552 3.05 -6.51 -36.02
CA GLN A 552 4.36 -6.65 -35.38
C GLN A 552 4.84 -5.38 -34.65
N GLU A 553 3.90 -4.53 -34.24
CA GLU A 553 4.18 -3.24 -33.57
C GLU A 553 3.40 -3.07 -32.28
N ILE A 554 2.14 -3.51 -32.25
CA ILE A 554 1.26 -3.38 -31.08
C ILE A 554 1.08 -4.75 -30.45
N VAL A 555 1.34 -4.81 -29.15
CA VAL A 555 1.18 -6.02 -28.33
C VAL A 555 0.09 -5.79 -27.30
N TRP A 556 -0.85 -6.70 -27.22
CA TRP A 556 -1.77 -6.86 -26.13
C TRP A 556 -1.38 -8.10 -25.34
N TYR A 557 -1.03 -7.95 -24.07
CA TYR A 557 -0.53 -9.03 -23.21
C TYR A 557 -1.15 -8.96 -21.83
N GLY A 558 -1.53 -10.09 -21.23
CA GLY A 558 -2.03 -10.12 -19.87
C GLY A 558 -2.70 -11.41 -19.43
N SER A 559 -3.48 -11.35 -18.36
CA SER A 559 -4.20 -12.50 -17.82
C SER A 559 -5.56 -12.74 -18.50
N THR A 560 -6.08 -11.76 -19.21
CA THR A 560 -7.37 -11.86 -19.92
C THR A 560 -7.27 -12.83 -21.09
N ASN A 561 -8.13 -13.83 -21.12
CA ASN A 561 -8.25 -14.72 -22.25
C ASN A 561 -9.05 -14.04 -23.37
N LEU A 562 -8.35 -13.58 -24.41
CA LEU A 562 -8.92 -12.74 -25.47
C LEU A 562 -10.09 -13.38 -26.22
N LEU A 563 -10.10 -14.70 -26.36
CA LEU A 563 -11.16 -15.46 -27.05
C LEU A 563 -11.97 -16.37 -26.16
N SER A 564 -11.84 -16.30 -24.84
CA SER A 564 -12.63 -17.07 -23.87
C SER A 564 -13.27 -16.14 -22.82
N ARG A 565 -13.78 -16.71 -21.71
CA ARG A 565 -14.42 -15.93 -20.65
C ARG A 565 -13.40 -15.14 -19.84
N ASP A 566 -13.71 -13.89 -19.55
CA ASP A 566 -12.96 -13.04 -18.65
C ASP A 566 -13.30 -13.38 -17.20
N LYS A 567 -12.36 -13.13 -16.30
CA LYS A 567 -12.55 -13.16 -14.85
C LYS A 567 -12.50 -11.73 -14.32
N GLU A 568 -13.17 -11.46 -13.20
CA GLU A 568 -13.24 -10.12 -12.61
C GLU A 568 -11.86 -9.50 -12.30
N ASP A 569 -10.85 -10.34 -12.06
CA ASP A 569 -9.49 -9.91 -11.74
C ASP A 569 -8.52 -9.89 -12.93
N ASP A 570 -9.00 -10.12 -14.14
CA ASP A 570 -8.17 -10.15 -15.34
C ASP A 570 -7.82 -8.73 -15.82
N GLY A 571 -6.60 -8.58 -16.38
CA GLY A 571 -6.12 -7.33 -16.94
C GLY A 571 -5.31 -7.56 -18.21
N LEU A 572 -5.23 -6.53 -19.04
CA LEU A 572 -4.47 -6.49 -20.30
C LEU A 572 -3.61 -5.25 -20.38
N MET A 573 -2.41 -5.41 -20.92
CA MET A 573 -1.50 -4.33 -21.28
C MET A 573 -1.48 -4.16 -22.80
N ARG A 574 -1.57 -2.92 -23.24
CA ARG A 574 -1.28 -2.54 -24.61
C ARG A 574 0.12 -1.94 -24.66
N ILE A 575 1.00 -2.53 -25.42
CA ILE A 575 2.40 -2.14 -25.55
C ILE A 575 2.70 -1.90 -27.03
N GLY A 576 3.19 -0.72 -27.36
CA GLY A 576 3.70 -0.45 -28.69
C GLY A 576 5.21 -0.71 -28.71
N SER A 577 5.61 -1.88 -29.11
CA SER A 577 7.03 -2.26 -29.21
C SER A 577 7.19 -3.37 -30.23
N ARG A 578 7.97 -3.08 -31.28
CA ARG A 578 8.31 -4.07 -32.30
C ARG A 578 9.15 -5.21 -31.72
N ASP A 579 10.08 -4.88 -30.84
CA ASP A 579 10.97 -5.88 -30.25
C ASP A 579 10.17 -6.90 -29.41
N VAL A 580 9.25 -6.42 -28.56
CA VAL A 580 8.36 -7.29 -27.76
C VAL A 580 7.42 -8.10 -28.66
N ALA A 581 6.96 -7.50 -29.76
CA ALA A 581 6.10 -8.19 -30.73
C ALA A 581 6.83 -9.35 -31.40
N LEU A 582 8.07 -9.12 -31.87
CA LEU A 582 8.88 -10.16 -32.51
C LEU A 582 9.25 -11.28 -31.55
N GLU A 583 9.57 -10.95 -30.31
CA GLU A 583 9.93 -11.91 -29.27
C GLU A 583 8.76 -12.84 -28.90
N LEU A 584 7.55 -12.31 -28.77
CA LEU A 584 6.35 -13.12 -28.56
C LEU A 584 6.03 -14.03 -29.77
N LEU A 585 6.34 -13.56 -30.97
CA LEU A 585 6.17 -14.37 -32.19
C LEU A 585 7.21 -15.48 -32.26
N GLU A 586 8.45 -15.24 -31.84
CA GLU A 586 9.50 -16.27 -31.75
C GLU A 586 9.12 -17.35 -30.70
N GLU A 587 8.54 -16.95 -29.55
CA GLU A 587 8.07 -17.90 -28.51
C GLU A 587 7.05 -18.92 -29.05
N ILE A 588 6.25 -18.51 -30.04
CA ILE A 588 5.25 -19.37 -30.69
C ILE A 588 5.73 -19.95 -32.03
N GLY A 589 7.03 -19.83 -32.35
CA GLY A 589 7.65 -20.38 -33.56
C GLY A 589 7.25 -19.69 -34.87
N ARG A 590 7.05 -18.37 -34.85
CA ARG A 590 6.61 -17.53 -35.98
C ARG A 590 7.54 -16.35 -36.25
#